data_58e17ef39a91c499b0fc76b2e527d1ae
#
_entry.id   58e17ef39a91c499b0fc76b2e527d1ae
#
_cell.length_a   1.000
_cell.length_b   1.000
_cell.length_c   1.000
_cell.angle_alpha   90.00
_cell.angle_beta   90.00
_cell.angle_gamma   90.00
#
_symmetry.space_group_name_H-M   'P 1'
#
loop_
_entity.id
_entity.type
_entity.pdbx_description
1 polymer ?
#
loop_
_entity_poly.entity_id
_entity_poly.type
_entity_poly.pdbx_seq_one_letter_code
_entity_poly.pdbx_strand_id
1 'polypeptide(L)' 'MTVTVYTKPACVQCNMTYRALDKLGVEYNTVDITEDPAALELIKGMGYLQAPVVIAGENHWSGFQPDRINYLAELAA' A
#
# COMPACT_ATOMS: atom_id res chain seq x y z
N MET A 1 -0.57 12.74 -6.79
CA MET A 1 -0.75 11.27 -6.90
C MET A 1 -1.37 10.76 -5.60
N THR A 2 -2.41 9.96 -5.72
CA THR A 2 -3.05 9.36 -4.54
C THR A 2 -2.43 8.00 -4.27
N VAL A 3 -1.94 7.80 -3.05
CA VAL A 3 -1.36 6.53 -2.61
C VAL A 3 -2.33 5.90 -1.62
N THR A 4 -2.72 4.66 -1.86
CA THR A 4 -3.59 3.91 -0.97
C THR A 4 -2.91 2.61 -0.56
N VAL A 5 -2.86 2.36 0.74
CA VAL A 5 -2.31 1.11 1.30
C VAL A 5 -3.47 0.25 1.79
N TYR A 6 -3.68 -0.87 1.15
CA TYR A 6 -4.67 -1.86 1.57
C TYR A 6 -4.03 -2.75 2.63
N THR A 7 -4.60 -2.77 3.80
CA THR A 7 -3.98 -3.28 5.02
C THR A 7 -4.91 -4.23 5.78
N LYS A 8 -4.39 -4.86 6.81
CA LYS A 8 -5.17 -5.69 7.74
C LYS A 8 -4.57 -5.54 9.15
N PRO A 9 -5.32 -5.92 10.22
CA PRO A 9 -4.78 -5.92 11.57
C PRO A 9 -3.60 -6.89 11.72
N ALA A 10 -2.70 -6.59 12.67
CA ALA A 10 -1.55 -7.44 13.01
C ALA A 10 -0.65 -7.77 11.81
N CYS A 11 -0.40 -6.77 10.98
CA CYS A 11 0.41 -6.92 9.76
C CYS A 11 1.73 -6.19 9.92
N VAL A 12 2.82 -6.95 10.12
CA VAL A 12 4.16 -6.36 10.30
C VAL A 12 4.61 -5.61 9.04
N GLN A 13 4.41 -6.20 7.87
CA GLN A 13 4.81 -5.57 6.61
C GLN A 13 3.99 -4.32 6.31
N CYS A 14 2.73 -4.27 6.74
CA CYS A 14 1.93 -3.05 6.63
C CYS A 14 2.56 -1.93 7.46
N ASN A 15 2.95 -2.23 8.69
CA ASN A 15 3.61 -1.24 9.57
C ASN A 15 4.95 -0.77 9.00
N MET A 16 5.73 -1.66 8.41
CA MET A 16 6.99 -1.31 7.75
C MET A 16 6.74 -0.38 6.57
N THR A 17 5.68 -0.63 5.81
CA THR A 17 5.28 0.21 4.70
C THR A 17 4.91 1.62 5.17
N TYR A 18 4.11 1.74 6.23
CA TYR A 18 3.75 3.04 6.80
C TYR A 18 4.99 3.82 7.23
N ARG A 19 5.90 3.18 7.95
CA ARG A 19 7.13 3.83 8.42
C ARG A 19 7.97 4.36 7.27
N ALA A 20 8.10 3.58 6.21
CA ALA A 20 8.88 3.99 5.05
C ALA A 20 8.23 5.18 4.32
N LEU A 21 6.91 5.15 4.13
CA LEU A 21 6.19 6.25 3.52
C LEU A 21 6.26 7.52 4.37
N ASP A 22 6.07 7.38 5.68
CA ASP A 22 6.16 8.52 6.62
C ASP A 22 7.55 9.14 6.60
N LYS A 23 8.59 8.32 6.62
CA LYS A 23 9.97 8.79 6.62
C LYS A 23 10.29 9.59 5.36
N LEU A 24 9.71 9.22 4.23
CA LEU A 24 9.94 9.90 2.96
C LEU A 24 8.97 11.05 2.71
N GLY A 25 8.04 11.30 3.64
CA GLY A 25 7.07 12.38 3.50
C GLY A 25 6.01 12.12 2.44
N VAL A 26 5.76 10.86 2.10
CA VAL A 26 4.74 10.48 1.12
C VAL A 26 3.40 10.35 1.84
N GLU A 27 2.41 11.14 1.44
CA GLU A 27 1.06 11.03 1.99
C GLU A 27 0.35 9.81 1.41
N TYR A 28 -0.45 9.13 2.23
CA TYR A 28 -1.19 7.95 1.82
C TYR A 28 -2.46 7.79 2.64
N ASN A 29 -3.40 7.04 2.07
CA ASN A 29 -4.61 6.61 2.75
C ASN A 29 -4.49 5.12 3.06
N THR A 30 -5.19 4.66 4.10
CA THR A 30 -5.24 3.24 4.45
C THR A 30 -6.66 2.72 4.31
N VAL A 31 -6.79 1.48 3.84
CA VAL A 31 -8.08 0.78 3.74
C VAL A 31 -7.90 -0.60 4.36
N ASP A 32 -8.70 -0.90 5.39
CA ASP A 32 -8.67 -2.20 6.04
C ASP A 32 -9.53 -3.19 5.24
N ILE A 33 -8.88 -4.16 4.60
CA ILE A 33 -9.57 -5.14 3.76
C ILE A 33 -10.42 -6.13 4.54
N THR A 34 -10.26 -6.20 5.86
CA THR A 34 -11.11 -7.04 6.71
C THR A 34 -12.45 -6.37 7.01
N GLU A 35 -12.53 -5.07 6.82
CA GLU A 35 -13.74 -4.27 7.07
C GLU A 35 -14.40 -3.78 5.78
N ASP A 36 -13.69 -3.83 4.66
CA ASP A 36 -14.18 -3.32 3.36
C ASP A 36 -14.17 -4.44 2.32
N PRO A 37 -15.30 -5.13 2.13
CA PRO A 37 -15.39 -6.24 1.16
C PRO A 37 -15.11 -5.81 -0.28
N ALA A 38 -15.48 -4.60 -0.67
CA ALA A 38 -15.21 -4.11 -2.02
C ALA A 38 -13.72 -3.92 -2.25
N ALA A 39 -13.00 -3.44 -1.25
CA ALA A 39 -11.54 -3.29 -1.33
C ALA A 39 -10.87 -4.65 -1.44
N LEU A 40 -11.32 -5.63 -0.67
CA LEU A 40 -10.79 -6.99 -0.74
C LEU A 40 -10.99 -7.58 -2.14
N GLU A 41 -12.17 -7.42 -2.72
CA GLU A 41 -12.45 -7.88 -4.08
C GLU A 41 -11.57 -7.19 -5.12
N LEU A 42 -11.33 -5.90 -4.95
CA LEU A 42 -10.45 -5.14 -5.85
C LEU A 42 -9.05 -5.74 -5.89
N ILE A 43 -8.42 -5.94 -4.74
CA ILE A 43 -7.04 -6.45 -4.71
C ILE A 43 -6.97 -7.91 -5.16
N LYS A 44 -7.97 -8.72 -4.88
CA LYS A 44 -8.05 -10.10 -5.39
C LYS A 44 -8.15 -10.11 -6.91
N GLY A 45 -8.97 -9.22 -7.48
CA GLY A 45 -9.10 -9.07 -8.92
C GLY A 45 -7.81 -8.67 -9.61
N MET A 46 -6.90 -8.03 -8.88
CA MET A 46 -5.57 -7.67 -9.38
C MET A 46 -4.56 -8.81 -9.21
N GLY A 47 -4.95 -9.94 -8.61
CA GLY A 47 -4.08 -11.08 -8.39
C GLY A 47 -3.33 -11.07 -7.06
N TYR A 48 -3.68 -10.18 -6.14
CA TYR A 48 -3.01 -10.09 -4.84
C TYR A 48 -3.77 -10.85 -3.76
N LEU A 49 -3.04 -11.64 -2.97
CA LEU A 49 -3.61 -12.48 -1.91
C LEU A 49 -3.11 -12.08 -0.52
N GLN A 50 -2.23 -11.08 -0.40
CA GLN A 50 -1.61 -10.69 0.87
C GLN A 50 -1.61 -9.19 1.04
N ALA A 51 -1.68 -8.75 2.30
CA ALA A 51 -1.46 -7.37 2.68
C ALA A 51 0.03 -7.15 3.02
N PRO A 52 0.56 -5.95 2.88
CA PRO A 52 -0.09 -4.79 2.30
C PRO A 52 -0.14 -4.84 0.78
N VAL A 53 -1.12 -4.19 0.19
CA VAL A 53 -1.11 -3.87 -1.25
C VAL A 53 -1.10 -2.36 -1.36
N VAL A 54 -0.14 -1.83 -2.12
CA VAL A 54 -0.03 -0.39 -2.36
C VAL A 54 -0.46 -0.10 -3.79
N ILE A 55 -1.35 0.86 -3.95
CA ILE A 55 -1.79 1.34 -5.26
C ILE A 55 -1.54 2.85 -5.33
N ALA A 56 -0.76 3.26 -6.31
CA ALA A 56 -0.42 4.67 -6.53
C ALA A 56 -0.46 4.95 -8.03
N GLY A 57 -1.63 5.43 -8.51
CA GLY A 57 -1.85 5.61 -9.94
C GLY A 57 -1.74 4.27 -10.67
N GLU A 58 -0.81 4.17 -11.61
CA GLU A 58 -0.57 2.94 -12.37
C GLU A 58 0.40 1.99 -11.66
N ASN A 59 1.04 2.44 -10.60
CA ASN A 59 2.00 1.64 -9.84
C ASN A 59 1.27 0.86 -8.75
N HIS A 60 1.53 -0.43 -8.66
CA HIS A 60 0.98 -1.23 -7.57
C HIS A 60 1.86 -2.44 -7.29
N TRP A 61 1.84 -2.90 -6.04
CA TRP A 61 2.59 -4.08 -5.61
C TRP A 61 2.01 -4.62 -4.30
N SER A 62 2.45 -5.81 -3.92
CA SER A 62 2.11 -6.45 -2.66
C SER A 62 3.36 -6.65 -1.80
N GLY A 63 3.19 -6.60 -0.50
CA GLY A 63 4.27 -6.77 0.47
C GLY A 63 5.05 -5.49 0.70
N PHE A 64 6.03 -5.57 1.61
CA PHE A 64 6.92 -4.44 1.87
C PHE A 64 8.03 -4.42 0.82
N GLN A 65 8.03 -3.41 -0.01
CA GLN A 65 9.02 -3.25 -1.10
C GLN A 65 9.63 -1.86 -1.04
N PRO A 66 10.74 -1.69 -0.30
CA PRO A 66 11.36 -0.37 -0.11
C PRO A 66 11.77 0.31 -1.41
N ASP A 67 12.23 -0.45 -2.40
CA ASP A 67 12.62 0.14 -3.69
C ASP A 67 11.43 0.79 -4.39
N ARG A 68 10.27 0.16 -4.32
CA ARG A 68 9.03 0.70 -4.88
C ARG A 68 8.58 1.96 -4.15
N ILE A 69 8.72 1.93 -2.83
CA ILE A 69 8.38 3.09 -1.98
C ILE A 69 9.30 4.27 -2.31
N ASN A 70 10.60 4.02 -2.44
CA ASN A 70 11.55 5.06 -2.82
C ASN A 70 11.21 5.65 -4.19
N TYR A 71 10.79 4.83 -5.14
CA TYR A 71 10.37 5.29 -6.45
C TYR A 71 9.16 6.22 -6.36
N LEU A 72 8.17 5.89 -5.53
CA LEU A 72 7.02 6.78 -5.31
C LEU A 72 7.45 8.13 -4.74
N ALA A 73 8.40 8.13 -3.82
CA ALA A 73 8.91 9.37 -3.24
C ALA A 73 9.57 10.24 -4.31
N GLU A 74 10.28 9.65 -5.26
CA GLU A 74 10.88 10.38 -6.38
C GLU A 74 9.79 10.97 -7.28
N LEU A 75 8.72 10.22 -7.56
CA LEU A 75 7.62 10.72 -8.39
C LEU A 75 6.86 11.86 -7.72
N ALA A 76 6.78 11.86 -6.39
CA ALA A 76 6.04 12.85 -5.61
C ALA A 76 6.89 14.11 -5.32
N ALA A 77 8.17 14.05 -5.54
CA ALA A 77 9.09 15.16 -5.26
C ALA A 77 8.91 16.34 -6.23
#